data_13d855410bee33887bf66554ed13ac89
#
_entry.id   13d855410bee33887bf66554ed13ac89
#
_cell.length_a   1.000
_cell.length_b   1.000
_cell.length_c   1.000
_cell.angle_alpha   90.00
_cell.angle_beta   90.00
_cell.angle_gamma   90.00
#
_symmetry.space_group_name_H-M   'P 1'
#
loop_
_entity.id
_entity.type
_entity.pdbx_description
1 polymer ?
#
loop_
_entity_poly.entity_id
_entity_poly.type
_entity_poly.pdbx_seq_one_letter_code
_entity_poly.pdbx_strand_id
1 'polypeptide(L)'
;MLKYVVASIILFLIPITASEFSNKDNEKAEYTLLHINAKWNKHNDLKFDRIKNCHIKYALLEDQTKELQSQVHFVPHVVLFKKNKPVQQWQADLSFKLKLSTEEVVEVIKSN
;
A
#
# COMPACT_ATOMS: atom_id res chain seq x y z
N MET A 1 -15.55 9.26 3.62
CA MET A 1 -14.41 9.96 4.25
C MET A 1 -14.05 9.39 5.60
N LEU A 2 -14.99 9.40 6.54
CA LEU A 2 -14.71 8.90 7.89
C LEU A 2 -14.26 7.44 7.91
N LYS A 3 -14.83 6.60 7.07
CA LYS A 3 -14.47 5.19 7.03
C LYS A 3 -13.02 4.95 6.64
N TYR A 4 -12.44 5.84 5.85
CA TYR A 4 -11.04 5.71 5.45
C TYR A 4 -10.11 6.06 6.60
N VAL A 5 -10.49 7.04 7.40
CA VAL A 5 -9.70 7.44 8.55
C VAL A 5 -9.60 6.29 9.55
N VAL A 6 -10.72 5.63 9.82
CA VAL A 6 -10.75 4.51 10.76
C VAL A 6 -9.85 3.37 10.29
N ALA A 7 -9.96 3.00 9.00
CA ALA A 7 -9.14 1.93 8.45
C ALA A 7 -7.65 2.27 8.53
N SER A 8 -7.30 3.53 8.25
CA SER A 8 -5.91 3.96 8.31
C SER A 8 -5.34 3.84 9.71
N ILE A 9 -6.11 4.21 10.71
CA ILE A 9 -5.67 4.14 12.10
C ILE A 9 -5.34 2.70 12.49
N ILE A 10 -6.18 1.75 12.09
CA ILE A 10 -5.97 0.34 12.43
C ILE A 10 -4.66 -0.17 11.86
N LEU A 11 -4.38 0.13 10.59
CA LEU A 11 -3.16 -0.34 9.96
C LEU A 11 -1.93 0.29 10.61
N PHE A 12 -2.04 1.54 11.05
CA PHE A 12 -0.89 2.28 11.54
C PHE A 12 -0.43 1.86 12.92
N LEU A 13 -1.12 0.95 13.55
CA LEU A 13 -0.65 0.36 14.80
C LEU A 13 0.59 -0.49 14.59
N ILE A 14 0.85 -0.91 13.35
CA ILE A 14 2.07 -1.64 13.00
C ILE A 14 3.09 -0.63 12.48
N PRO A 15 4.34 -0.71 12.94
CA PRO A 15 5.37 0.20 12.45
C PRO A 15 5.88 -0.23 11.07
N ILE A 16 5.03 -0.11 10.06
CA ILE A 16 5.43 -0.33 8.69
C ILE A 16 5.86 1.00 8.11
N THR A 17 7.07 1.06 7.59
CA THR A 17 7.57 2.27 6.95
C THR A 17 7.99 1.95 5.53
N ALA A 18 7.96 2.95 4.68
CA ALA A 18 8.42 2.79 3.31
C ALA A 18 9.90 2.40 3.26
N SER A 19 10.68 2.76 4.25
CA SER A 19 12.10 2.45 4.29
C SER A 19 12.39 0.96 4.32
N GLU A 20 11.47 0.15 4.84
CA GLU A 20 11.64 -1.31 4.86
C GLU A 20 11.61 -1.90 3.45
N PHE A 21 11.04 -1.19 2.50
CA PHE A 21 10.87 -1.64 1.13
C PHE A 21 11.60 -0.78 0.13
N SER A 22 12.33 0.25 0.59
CA SER A 22 13.00 1.19 -0.28
C SER A 22 14.40 0.71 -0.64
N ASN A 23 14.91 1.23 -1.75
CA ASN A 23 16.30 1.10 -2.12
C ASN A 23 16.84 2.49 -2.45
N LYS A 24 18.10 2.56 -2.84
CA LYS A 24 18.75 3.85 -3.09
C LYS A 24 18.06 4.69 -4.16
N ASP A 25 17.52 4.03 -5.17
CA ASP A 25 16.87 4.75 -6.27
C ASP A 25 15.57 5.42 -5.83
N ASN A 26 14.99 4.93 -4.72
CA ASN A 26 13.70 5.40 -4.23
C ASN A 26 13.80 6.52 -3.21
N GLU A 27 15.00 6.79 -2.72
CA GLU A 27 15.19 7.81 -1.70
C GLU A 27 14.79 9.19 -2.15
N LYS A 28 14.81 9.45 -3.47
CA LYS A 28 14.45 10.75 -4.02
C LYS A 28 12.95 10.93 -4.21
N ALA A 29 12.20 9.85 -4.23
CA ALA A 29 10.75 9.96 -4.40
C ALA A 29 10.10 10.38 -3.09
N GLU A 30 9.17 11.31 -3.17
CA GLU A 30 8.46 11.79 -2.00
C GLU A 30 7.42 10.77 -1.52
N TYR A 31 6.86 10.00 -2.44
CA TYR A 31 5.81 9.04 -2.14
C TYR A 31 6.28 7.62 -2.41
N THR A 32 5.73 6.70 -1.65
CA THR A 32 5.90 5.26 -1.90
C THR A 32 4.54 4.60 -1.84
N LEU A 33 4.23 3.85 -2.89
CA LEU A 33 2.99 3.08 -2.96
C LEU A 33 3.35 1.61 -2.74
N LEU A 34 2.92 1.05 -1.62
CA LEU A 34 3.21 -0.32 -1.27
C LEU A 34 2.00 -1.18 -1.61
N HIS A 35 2.20 -2.15 -2.50
CA HIS A 35 1.16 -3.08 -2.93
C HIS A 35 1.46 -4.44 -2.31
N ILE A 36 0.64 -4.85 -1.35
CA ILE A 36 0.79 -6.13 -0.66
C ILE A 36 -0.25 -7.09 -1.21
N ASN A 37 0.20 -8.27 -1.60
CA ASN A 37 -0.70 -9.32 -2.03
C ASN A 37 -0.18 -10.67 -1.49
N ALA A 38 -0.83 -11.75 -1.83
CA ALA A 38 -0.43 -13.09 -1.43
C ALA A 38 -0.20 -13.94 -2.67
N LYS A 39 0.65 -14.95 -2.57
CA LYS A 39 0.95 -15.82 -3.71
C LYS A 39 -0.31 -16.47 -4.28
N TRP A 40 -1.20 -16.93 -3.41
CA TRP A 40 -2.43 -17.59 -3.83
C TRP A 40 -3.42 -16.62 -4.50
N ASN A 41 -3.22 -15.30 -4.35
CA ASN A 41 -4.10 -14.29 -4.92
C ASN A 41 -3.44 -13.48 -6.03
N LYS A 42 -2.37 -13.98 -6.59
CA LYS A 42 -1.57 -13.23 -7.56
C LYS A 42 -2.35 -12.83 -8.81
N HIS A 43 -3.32 -13.63 -9.20
CA HIS A 43 -4.16 -13.32 -10.36
C HIS A 43 -5.01 -12.06 -10.15
N ASN A 44 -5.12 -11.59 -8.93
CA ASN A 44 -5.81 -10.35 -8.59
C ASN A 44 -4.84 -9.20 -8.29
N ASP A 45 -3.58 -9.33 -8.70
CA ASP A 45 -2.61 -8.23 -8.55
C ASP A 45 -3.11 -6.99 -9.26
N LEU A 46 -2.86 -5.85 -8.62
CA LEU A 46 -3.13 -4.57 -9.23
C LEU A 46 -1.99 -4.22 -10.17
N LYS A 47 -2.31 -3.46 -11.20
CA LYS A 47 -1.32 -2.95 -12.14
C LYS A 47 -1.38 -1.44 -12.10
N PHE A 48 -0.28 -0.84 -11.68
CA PHE A 48 -0.19 0.62 -11.62
C PHE A 48 0.73 1.10 -12.73
N ASP A 49 0.32 2.17 -13.39
CA ASP A 49 1.19 2.89 -14.29
C ASP A 49 2.19 3.71 -13.48
N ARG A 50 3.24 4.14 -14.12
CA ARG A 50 4.25 4.97 -13.47
C ARG A 50 3.61 6.25 -12.93
N ILE A 51 3.93 6.57 -11.68
CA ILE A 51 3.45 7.79 -11.03
C ILE A 51 4.66 8.66 -10.73
N LYS A 52 4.57 9.93 -11.13
CA LYS A 52 5.65 10.88 -10.91
C LYS A 52 5.90 11.06 -9.41
N ASN A 53 7.16 11.06 -9.02
CA ASN A 53 7.57 11.30 -7.64
C ASN A 53 7.03 10.24 -6.66
N CYS A 54 6.75 9.06 -7.18
CA CYS A 54 6.21 7.96 -6.39
C CYS A 54 6.92 6.67 -6.76
N HIS A 55 7.43 5.98 -5.76
CA HIS A 55 8.02 4.67 -5.97
C HIS A 55 6.96 3.61 -5.68
N ILE A 56 6.79 2.67 -6.60
CA ILE A 56 5.81 1.59 -6.45
C ILE A 56 6.55 0.33 -6.05
N LYS A 57 6.19 -0.22 -4.90
CA LYS A 57 6.77 -1.44 -4.35
C LYS A 57 5.73 -2.53 -4.26
N TYR A 58 6.16 -3.76 -4.53
CA TYR A 58 5.33 -4.94 -4.40
C TYR A 58 5.89 -5.84 -3.32
N ALA A 59 5.02 -6.33 -2.44
CA ALA A 59 5.43 -7.24 -1.38
C ALA A 59 4.44 -8.39 -1.28
N LEU A 60 4.97 -9.59 -1.09
CA LEU A 60 4.14 -10.76 -0.83
C LEU A 60 3.98 -10.93 0.68
N LEU A 61 2.75 -11.11 1.11
CA LEU A 61 2.43 -11.23 2.53
C LEU A 61 3.19 -12.38 3.18
N GLU A 62 3.34 -13.50 2.48
CA GLU A 62 4.03 -14.67 3.00
C GLU A 62 5.50 -14.41 3.34
N ASP A 63 6.09 -13.40 2.72
CA ASP A 63 7.50 -13.06 2.94
C ASP A 63 7.69 -12.05 4.07
N GLN A 64 6.61 -11.61 4.70
CA GLN A 64 6.66 -10.58 5.72
C GLN A 64 6.69 -11.18 7.13
N THR A 65 6.91 -10.33 8.12
CA THR A 65 6.92 -10.77 9.51
C THR A 65 5.54 -11.26 9.91
N LYS A 66 5.48 -12.07 10.95
CA LYS A 66 4.21 -12.57 11.45
C LYS A 66 3.34 -11.47 12.01
N GLU A 67 3.94 -10.42 12.57
CA GLU A 67 3.20 -9.26 13.03
C GLU A 67 2.45 -8.60 11.88
N LEU A 68 3.14 -8.37 10.77
CA LEU A 68 2.50 -7.79 9.60
C LEU A 68 1.42 -8.70 9.05
N GLN A 69 1.70 -10.00 8.95
CA GLN A 69 0.73 -10.95 8.45
C GLN A 69 -0.55 -10.97 9.28
N SER A 70 -0.43 -10.81 10.59
CA SER A 70 -1.59 -10.81 11.47
C SER A 70 -2.45 -9.56 11.33
N GLN A 71 -1.89 -8.48 10.80
CA GLN A 71 -2.59 -7.21 10.66
C GLN A 71 -3.21 -7.01 9.28
N VAL A 72 -2.76 -7.76 8.28
CA VAL A 72 -3.30 -7.65 6.93
C VAL A 72 -4.30 -8.77 6.74
N HIS A 73 -5.58 -8.43 6.84
CA HIS A 73 -6.66 -9.43 6.78
C HIS A 73 -7.14 -9.72 5.37
N PHE A 74 -7.05 -8.74 4.48
CA PHE A 74 -7.52 -8.87 3.12
C PHE A 74 -6.45 -8.36 2.16
N VAL A 75 -6.26 -9.10 1.08
CA VAL A 75 -5.32 -8.72 0.03
C VAL A 75 -6.07 -8.68 -1.30
N PRO A 76 -5.68 -7.81 -2.25
CA PRO A 76 -4.56 -6.87 -2.13
C PRO A 76 -4.81 -5.79 -1.10
N HIS A 77 -3.73 -5.30 -0.52
CA HIS A 77 -3.74 -4.20 0.44
C HIS A 77 -2.69 -3.19 -0.02
N VAL A 78 -3.09 -1.95 -0.20
CA VAL A 78 -2.22 -0.91 -0.74
C VAL A 78 -2.11 0.23 0.25
N VAL A 79 -0.88 0.68 0.47
CA VAL A 79 -0.62 1.80 1.37
C VAL A 79 0.19 2.85 0.63
N LEU A 80 -0.25 4.09 0.69
CA LEU A 80 0.50 5.22 0.16
C LEU A 80 1.21 5.92 1.31
N PHE A 81 2.53 6.05 1.18
CA PHE A 81 3.37 6.74 2.16
C PHE A 81 3.86 8.05 1.56
N LYS A 82 3.95 9.07 2.39
CA LYS A 82 4.63 10.30 2.07
C LYS A 82 5.79 10.44 3.05
N LYS A 83 7.02 10.32 2.55
CA LYS A 83 8.23 10.37 3.39
C LYS A 83 8.10 9.47 4.63
N ASN A 84 7.81 8.21 4.41
CA ASN A 84 7.67 7.20 5.45
C ASN A 84 6.45 7.35 6.36
N LYS A 85 5.57 8.31 6.09
CA LYS A 85 4.33 8.45 6.85
C LYS A 85 3.17 7.94 6.01
N PRO A 86 2.37 7.00 6.51
CA PRO A 86 1.21 6.52 5.76
C PRO A 86 0.17 7.64 5.68
N VAL A 87 -0.33 7.89 4.47
CA VAL A 87 -1.32 8.94 4.23
C VAL A 87 -2.64 8.39 3.75
N GLN A 88 -2.65 7.19 3.17
CA GLN A 88 -3.87 6.57 2.68
C GLN A 88 -3.65 5.08 2.52
N GLN A 89 -4.72 4.30 2.69
CA GLN A 89 -4.65 2.88 2.43
C GLN A 89 -5.96 2.40 1.80
N TRP A 90 -5.85 1.32 1.07
CA TRP A 90 -6.99 0.64 0.43
C TRP A 90 -6.81 -0.85 0.64
N GLN A 91 -7.89 -1.56 0.87
CA GLN A 91 -7.82 -3.01 0.99
C GLN A 91 -9.02 -3.66 0.33
N ALA A 92 -8.83 -4.89 -0.11
CA ALA A 92 -9.90 -5.68 -0.68
C ALA A 92 -10.91 -6.09 0.40
N ASP A 93 -12.04 -6.58 -0.06
CA ASP A 93 -13.02 -7.22 0.81
C ASP A 93 -12.88 -8.74 0.72
N LEU A 94 -13.91 -9.47 1.09
CA LEU A 94 -13.91 -10.93 1.06
C LEU A 94 -13.73 -11.52 -0.33
N SER A 95 -13.88 -10.73 -1.38
CA SER A 95 -13.65 -11.19 -2.75
C SER A 95 -12.17 -11.30 -3.09
N PHE A 96 -11.31 -10.70 -2.29
CA PHE A 96 -9.86 -10.60 -2.55
C PHE A 96 -9.54 -9.91 -3.86
N LYS A 97 -10.40 -8.97 -4.23
CA LYS A 97 -10.22 -8.09 -5.39
C LYS A 97 -10.31 -6.66 -4.92
N LEU A 98 -9.40 -5.86 -5.40
CA LEU A 98 -9.39 -4.44 -5.06
C LEU A 98 -9.48 -3.63 -6.35
N LYS A 99 -10.44 -2.73 -6.42
CA LYS A 99 -10.55 -1.79 -7.53
C LYS A 99 -9.86 -0.51 -7.12
N LEU A 100 -8.69 -0.31 -7.64
CA LEU A 100 -7.90 0.89 -7.38
C LEU A 100 -7.12 1.20 -8.63
N SER A 101 -7.34 2.39 -9.18
CA SER A 101 -6.67 2.81 -10.39
C SER A 101 -5.48 3.71 -10.05
N THR A 102 -4.56 3.81 -11.00
CA THR A 102 -3.45 4.75 -10.89
C THR A 102 -3.97 6.17 -10.67
N GLU A 103 -5.04 6.55 -11.38
CA GLU A 103 -5.63 7.88 -11.28
C GLU A 103 -6.14 8.19 -9.87
N GLU A 104 -6.72 7.20 -9.21
CA GLU A 104 -7.19 7.39 -7.83
C GLU A 104 -6.03 7.67 -6.88
N VAL A 105 -4.92 6.98 -7.08
CA VAL A 105 -3.73 7.22 -6.26
C VAL A 105 -3.17 8.62 -6.53
N VAL A 106 -3.12 9.01 -7.80
CA VAL A 106 -2.64 10.34 -8.19
C VAL A 106 -3.51 11.44 -7.55
N GLU A 107 -4.82 11.24 -7.51
CA GLU A 107 -5.71 12.21 -6.86
C GLU A 107 -5.40 12.38 -5.38
N VAL A 108 -5.10 11.28 -4.68
CA VAL A 108 -4.71 11.38 -3.28
C VAL A 108 -3.39 12.14 -3.13
N ILE A 109 -2.44 11.88 -4.01
CA ILE A 109 -1.16 12.57 -3.99
C ILE A 109 -1.37 14.07 -4.19
N LYS A 110 -2.23 14.46 -5.12
CA LYS A 110 -2.51 15.87 -5.39
C LYS A 110 -3.18 16.56 -4.21
N SER A 111 -3.89 15.81 -3.38
CA SER A 111 -4.60 16.35 -2.22
C SER A 111 -3.71 16.53 -1.00
N ASN A 112 -2.49 16.04 -1.05
CA ASN A 112 -1.58 16.09 0.10
C ASN A 112 -0.52 17.18 0.02
#